data_35d4fb12187981a9a875b3634fb766c7
#
_entry.id   35d4fb12187981a9a875b3634fb766c7
#
_cell.length_a   1.000
_cell.length_b   1.000
_cell.length_c   1.000
_cell.angle_alpha   90.00
_cell.angle_beta   90.00
_cell.angle_gamma   90.00
#
_symmetry.space_group_name_H-M   'P 1'
#
loop_
_entity.id
_entity.type
_entity.pdbx_description
1 polymer ?
#
loop_
_entity_poly.entity_id
_entity_poly.type
_entity_poly.pdbx_seq_one_letter_code
_entity_poly.pdbx_strand_id
1 'polypeptide(L)'
;MQSYLQYRRFHTTVKAQLERDRAKAQGLGQRQHDEQTPVSETSDDDKHDLEKGRVPHGVKPGEVEACVGSPLPHEEQDTVDANQRPGDQYAKEETEDPTTRAEGEDEEDDDDDDEELRQQRTTLSRISTQHSAISQRHALGQALTGIDIRKRLTHEGGEGDVFVVGYEGSDDPNDPHNWSNWQRIPCTFLIAGIGCVVGLASAIDSSALPQAAQEFGVSEVVESCATGLFLVGFGAGALFAGPISETVGRNPVYIGTLAIYMCFVLGSALAPNIWTQLIMRFLAGLFGSTPLTCAGGSISDLWSPLERVYAFPVFANAAFTGPLLGPIMGGYIVQYLGWRWVDWITLIFSGLIFALVFFLQPETYPPTLLKWKAAHLRALTGDDRYRAEIEIRQESLAYRLRRALYRPFLLTASEPIIMLLALYLTVIYIILFTFLDGYTYIFTDMYGISQGLTGVCFVGIVLGLFISSALVPIIYKWAKQDLAKIQEAGGTRLPPEFRLWYSMLGGSFAIPISIFWMGWTARPDISIWSPLAASVFFGYGILCVFITCYQYIIDAYEQYAASALASITLIRYVAAGAMTIVGIPFYKNMGVAYTLTILACLSCLLVPVPFVFYKYGPWIRSKSKYAVKSN
;
A
#
# COMPACT_ATOMS: atom_id res chain seq x y z
N MET A 1 13.82 4.23 15.09
CA MET A 1 13.88 5.30 16.10
C MET A 1 12.78 6.33 15.89
N GLN A 2 12.57 6.82 14.69
CA GLN A 2 11.55 7.85 14.39
C GLN A 2 10.11 7.41 14.72
N SER A 3 9.73 6.16 14.42
CA SER A 3 8.41 5.61 14.79
C SER A 3 8.17 5.60 16.30
N TYR A 4 9.22 5.36 17.11
CA TYR A 4 9.10 5.43 18.58
C TYR A 4 8.89 6.88 19.05
N LEU A 5 9.61 7.84 18.46
CA LEU A 5 9.39 9.27 18.75
C LEU A 5 8.01 9.73 18.30
N GLN A 6 7.53 9.24 17.16
CA GLN A 6 6.17 9.45 16.66
C GLN A 6 5.13 8.90 17.65
N TYR A 7 5.29 7.66 18.12
CA TYR A 7 4.42 7.05 19.14
C TYR A 7 4.35 7.92 20.41
N ARG A 8 5.49 8.43 20.91
CA ARG A 8 5.50 9.32 22.08
C ARG A 8 4.82 10.67 21.82
N ARG A 9 5.00 11.26 20.64
CA ARG A 9 4.31 12.50 20.23
C ARG A 9 2.81 12.29 20.12
N PHE A 10 2.37 11.14 19.65
CA PHE A 10 0.96 10.77 19.59
C PHE A 10 0.29 10.84 20.96
N HIS A 11 0.96 10.43 22.02
CA HIS A 11 0.44 10.55 23.39
C HIS A 11 0.10 12.01 23.75
N THR A 12 0.97 12.95 23.44
CA THR A 12 0.73 14.37 23.74
C THR A 12 -0.40 14.94 22.89
N THR A 13 -0.49 14.56 21.63
CA THR A 13 -1.55 14.99 20.72
C THR A 13 -2.92 14.45 21.17
N VAL A 14 -3.01 13.14 21.48
CA VAL A 14 -4.24 12.51 21.97
C VAL A 14 -4.67 13.09 23.32
N LYS A 15 -3.74 13.38 24.22
CA LYS A 15 -4.03 14.04 25.49
C LYS A 15 -4.64 15.44 25.27
N ALA A 16 -4.04 16.25 24.42
CA ALA A 16 -4.53 17.59 24.09
C ALA A 16 -5.91 17.54 23.39
N GLN A 17 -6.14 16.51 22.56
CA GLN A 17 -7.45 16.26 21.93
C GLN A 17 -8.49 15.93 22.99
N LEU A 18 -8.20 14.98 23.87
CA LEU A 18 -9.11 14.57 24.94
C LEU A 18 -9.48 15.73 25.88
N GLU A 19 -8.53 16.61 26.20
CA GLU A 19 -8.75 17.82 26.98
C GLU A 19 -9.67 18.81 26.26
N ARG A 20 -9.48 19.04 24.96
CA ARG A 20 -10.36 19.87 24.13
C ARG A 20 -11.79 19.34 24.06
N ASP A 21 -11.94 18.04 23.85
CA ASP A 21 -13.25 17.40 23.71
C ASP A 21 -13.99 17.37 25.05
N ARG A 22 -13.28 17.17 26.18
CA ARG A 22 -13.84 17.31 27.53
C ARG A 22 -14.32 18.75 27.81
N ALA A 23 -13.56 19.76 27.42
CA ALA A 23 -13.95 21.16 27.58
C ALA A 23 -15.19 21.49 26.74
N LYS A 24 -15.29 20.99 25.49
CA LYS A 24 -16.50 21.12 24.66
C LYS A 24 -17.72 20.45 25.28
N ALA A 25 -17.56 19.23 25.80
CA ALA A 25 -18.65 18.51 26.47
C ALA A 25 -19.15 19.23 27.73
N GLN A 26 -18.25 19.82 28.52
CA GLN A 26 -18.62 20.61 29.71
C GLN A 26 -19.34 21.91 29.33
N GLY A 27 -18.89 22.60 28.28
CA GLY A 27 -19.53 23.79 27.76
C GLY A 27 -20.93 23.55 27.18
N LEU A 28 -21.16 22.39 26.56
CA LEU A 28 -22.48 21.97 26.10
C LEU A 28 -23.41 21.61 27.27
N GLY A 29 -22.89 20.97 28.32
CA GLY A 29 -23.64 20.64 29.53
C GLY A 29 -24.07 21.88 30.31
N GLN A 30 -23.26 22.93 30.37
CA GLN A 30 -23.62 24.21 30.98
C GLN A 30 -24.74 24.92 30.18
N ARG A 31 -24.66 24.97 28.86
CA ARG A 31 -25.73 25.56 28.03
C ARG A 31 -27.08 24.85 28.18
N GLN A 32 -27.08 23.52 28.28
CA GLN A 32 -28.31 22.75 28.51
C GLN A 32 -28.87 22.93 29.91
N HIS A 33 -28.01 23.22 30.91
CA HIS A 33 -28.46 23.48 32.28
C HIS A 33 -29.02 24.92 32.41
N ASP A 34 -28.46 25.87 31.67
CA ASP A 34 -28.96 27.27 31.63
C ASP A 34 -30.28 27.38 30.85
N GLU A 35 -30.54 26.51 29.86
CA GLU A 35 -31.83 26.43 29.15
C GLU A 35 -32.93 25.71 29.96
N GLN A 36 -32.58 24.92 30.98
CA GLN A 36 -33.53 24.18 31.82
C GLN A 36 -33.85 24.83 33.19
N THR A 37 -33.27 26.00 33.51
CA THR A 37 -33.67 26.74 34.69
C THR A 37 -34.99 27.44 34.41
N PRO A 38 -36.09 27.11 35.14
CA PRO A 38 -37.35 27.79 34.95
C PRO A 38 -37.20 29.25 35.40
N VAL A 39 -37.55 30.16 34.48
CA VAL A 39 -37.74 31.58 34.82
C VAL A 39 -38.80 31.62 35.91
N SER A 40 -38.39 31.94 37.13
CA SER A 40 -39.30 32.24 38.22
C SER A 40 -40.05 33.52 37.87
N GLU A 41 -41.38 33.39 37.73
CA GLU A 41 -42.31 34.49 37.71
C GLU A 41 -42.08 35.38 38.95
N THR A 42 -41.64 36.62 38.73
CA THR A 42 -41.78 37.70 39.70
C THR A 42 -42.82 38.67 39.16
N SER A 43 -43.81 38.85 40.00
CA SER A 43 -44.99 39.70 39.95
C SER A 43 -44.73 41.14 39.52
N ASP A 44 -45.79 41.64 38.84
CA ASP A 44 -46.11 43.07 38.67
C ASP A 44 -45.72 43.95 39.83
N ASP A 45 -45.07 45.07 39.51
CA ASP A 45 -45.52 46.43 39.84
C ASP A 45 -44.48 47.48 39.36
N ASP A 46 -45.04 48.56 38.86
CA ASP A 46 -44.54 49.90 38.64
C ASP A 46 -44.33 50.37 37.19
N LYS A 47 -45.43 51.01 36.79
CA LYS A 47 -45.47 52.06 35.78
C LYS A 47 -44.88 53.33 36.37
N HIS A 48 -43.97 54.00 35.73
CA HIS A 48 -44.01 55.44 35.37
C HIS A 48 -42.67 55.99 34.86
N ASP A 49 -42.83 56.88 33.91
CA ASP A 49 -41.99 58.01 33.48
C ASP A 49 -40.87 57.82 32.45
N LEU A 50 -41.25 58.08 31.21
CA LEU A 50 -41.03 59.31 30.39
C LEU A 50 -39.57 59.80 30.17
N GLU A 51 -39.24 59.78 28.89
CA GLU A 51 -38.62 60.84 28.08
C GLU A 51 -37.12 61.14 28.09
N LYS A 52 -36.68 61.38 26.85
CA LYS A 52 -35.50 62.11 26.34
C LYS A 52 -34.17 61.35 26.25
N GLY A 53 -33.77 60.93 25.08
CA GLY A 53 -33.34 61.75 23.95
C GLY A 53 -31.84 62.01 23.96
N ARG A 54 -31.12 61.39 23.09
CA ARG A 54 -29.99 61.99 22.33
C ARG A 54 -29.25 60.98 21.47
N VAL A 55 -29.30 61.19 20.16
CA VAL A 55 -28.34 60.67 19.16
C VAL A 55 -27.15 61.65 19.12
N PRO A 56 -25.95 61.21 18.81
CA PRO A 56 -25.26 61.78 17.67
C PRO A 56 -24.62 60.74 16.71
N HIS A 57 -24.93 60.94 15.46
CA HIS A 57 -24.11 60.98 14.23
C HIS A 57 -22.71 60.33 14.30
N GLY A 58 -22.43 59.37 13.42
CA GLY A 58 -22.10 59.54 12.05
C GLY A 58 -20.98 58.62 11.65
N VAL A 59 -21.12 57.89 10.57
CA VAL A 59 -20.18 57.76 9.45
C VAL A 59 -20.83 56.82 8.39
N LYS A 60 -20.73 57.25 7.15
CA LYS A 60 -21.38 56.74 5.96
C LYS A 60 -20.74 55.51 5.31
N PRO A 61 -21.42 54.90 4.32
CA PRO A 61 -21.29 53.48 3.97
C PRO A 61 -20.46 53.22 2.70
N GLY A 62 -20.00 51.99 2.57
CA GLY A 62 -19.44 51.44 1.34
C GLY A 62 -20.18 50.17 0.97
N GLU A 63 -20.59 50.13 -0.25
CA GLU A 63 -21.38 49.19 -1.02
C GLU A 63 -21.14 47.72 -0.74
N VAL A 64 -22.24 46.94 -0.63
CA VAL A 64 -22.30 45.52 -0.94
C VAL A 64 -23.60 45.25 -1.69
N GLU A 65 -23.47 44.80 -2.91
CA GLU A 65 -24.56 44.35 -3.76
C GLU A 65 -25.26 43.10 -3.21
N ALA A 66 -26.56 43.20 -3.25
CA ALA A 66 -27.51 42.13 -2.93
C ALA A 66 -27.64 41.14 -4.10
N CYS A 67 -27.60 39.85 -3.82
CA CYS A 67 -28.28 38.86 -4.66
C CYS A 67 -29.42 38.21 -3.92
N VAL A 68 -30.55 38.40 -4.52
CA VAL A 68 -31.93 38.05 -4.14
C VAL A 68 -32.13 36.54 -4.12
N GLY A 69 -32.76 36.03 -3.09
CA GLY A 69 -33.28 34.67 -3.01
C GLY A 69 -34.53 34.44 -3.81
N SER A 70 -34.74 33.22 -4.24
CA SER A 70 -36.01 32.67 -4.70
C SER A 70 -36.25 31.29 -4.11
N PRO A 71 -37.52 30.89 -3.89
CA PRO A 71 -37.95 29.94 -2.89
C PRO A 71 -38.02 28.49 -3.41
N LEU A 72 -37.94 27.55 -2.46
CA LEU A 72 -38.15 26.11 -2.63
C LEU A 72 -39.59 25.77 -2.98
N PRO A 73 -39.84 24.74 -3.80
CA PRO A 73 -41.17 24.11 -3.95
C PRO A 73 -41.35 22.96 -2.96
N HIS A 74 -42.62 22.81 -2.58
CA HIS A 74 -43.19 21.86 -1.64
C HIS A 74 -43.05 20.41 -2.10
N GLU A 75 -42.83 19.52 -1.13
CA GLU A 75 -42.93 18.07 -1.22
C GLU A 75 -44.39 17.63 -1.37
N GLU A 76 -44.62 16.73 -2.31
CA GLU A 76 -45.75 15.81 -2.31
C GLU A 76 -45.34 14.47 -1.71
N GLN A 77 -46.08 14.05 -0.70
CA GLN A 77 -46.03 12.73 -0.10
C GLN A 77 -46.72 11.72 -1.00
N ASP A 78 -46.02 10.69 -1.44
CA ASP A 78 -46.64 9.46 -1.91
C ASP A 78 -46.18 8.28 -1.06
N THR A 79 -47.14 7.73 -0.37
CA THR A 79 -47.12 6.46 0.35
C THR A 79 -47.19 5.30 -0.63
N VAL A 80 -46.24 4.37 -0.59
CA VAL A 80 -46.40 3.03 -1.16
C VAL A 80 -45.88 1.95 -0.22
N ASP A 81 -46.74 0.97 -0.07
CA ASP A 81 -46.78 -0.20 0.78
C ASP A 81 -45.53 -1.06 0.88
N ALA A 82 -45.38 -1.58 2.10
CA ALA A 82 -44.58 -2.76 2.42
C ALA A 82 -45.26 -4.03 1.90
N ASN A 83 -44.53 -4.84 1.15
CA ASN A 83 -44.51 -6.32 1.27
C ASN A 83 -43.78 -6.95 0.09
N GLN A 84 -42.67 -7.61 0.38
CA GLN A 84 -42.34 -8.93 -0.16
C GLN A 84 -40.92 -9.34 0.24
N ARG A 85 -40.83 -10.29 1.18
CA ARG A 85 -39.68 -11.16 1.38
C ARG A 85 -39.85 -12.40 0.49
N PRO A 86 -38.77 -12.95 -0.09
CA PRO A 86 -38.71 -14.38 -0.42
C PRO A 86 -37.89 -15.14 0.61
N GLY A 87 -38.43 -16.30 0.91
CA GLY A 87 -38.06 -17.18 1.99
C GLY A 87 -36.78 -18.01 1.75
N ASP A 88 -36.25 -18.41 2.88
CA ASP A 88 -35.26 -19.48 2.99
C ASP A 88 -35.99 -20.78 3.36
N GLN A 89 -35.83 -21.76 2.49
CA GLN A 89 -36.03 -23.18 2.78
C GLN A 89 -34.69 -23.75 3.23
N TYR A 90 -34.64 -24.39 4.40
CA TYR A 90 -34.02 -25.71 4.59
C TYR A 90 -34.37 -26.30 5.96
N ALA A 91 -35.06 -27.45 5.85
CA ALA A 91 -35.02 -28.71 6.61
C ALA A 91 -35.19 -28.71 8.14
N LYS A 92 -36.30 -29.28 8.49
CA LYS A 92 -36.64 -29.93 9.74
C LYS A 92 -35.82 -31.19 9.95
N GLU A 93 -35.43 -31.45 11.20
CA GLU A 93 -35.40 -32.82 11.72
C GLU A 93 -35.88 -32.81 13.19
N GLU A 94 -36.78 -33.72 13.45
CA GLU A 94 -37.54 -33.97 14.65
C GLU A 94 -36.66 -34.69 15.70
N THR A 95 -36.94 -34.50 17.01
CA THR A 95 -37.32 -35.63 17.89
C THR A 95 -37.69 -35.16 19.30
N GLU A 96 -38.95 -35.43 19.63
CA GLU A 96 -39.51 -36.09 20.82
C GLU A 96 -39.27 -35.53 22.23
N ASP A 97 -40.42 -35.11 22.77
CA ASP A 97 -40.81 -35.05 24.19
C ASP A 97 -40.97 -36.47 24.78
N PRO A 98 -40.83 -36.72 26.07
CA PRO A 98 -42.04 -36.79 26.90
C PRO A 98 -41.97 -36.44 28.40
N THR A 99 -43.03 -35.74 28.86
CA THR A 99 -43.87 -35.96 30.06
C THR A 99 -43.23 -36.45 31.39
N THR A 100 -43.52 -35.87 32.56
CA THR A 100 -44.71 -36.01 33.40
C THR A 100 -44.47 -35.44 34.83
N ARG A 101 -45.49 -34.73 35.35
CA ARG A 101 -46.13 -34.80 36.69
C ARG A 101 -45.28 -34.72 37.97
N ALA A 102 -45.58 -33.90 38.95
CA ALA A 102 -46.72 -33.86 39.87
C ALA A 102 -46.47 -32.78 40.95
N GLU A 103 -47.48 -32.01 41.26
CA GLU A 103 -48.17 -31.72 42.52
C GLU A 103 -47.41 -31.80 43.87
N GLY A 104 -47.57 -30.74 44.65
CA GLY A 104 -47.37 -30.75 46.14
C GLY A 104 -47.40 -29.34 46.70
N GLU A 105 -48.52 -29.00 47.27
CA GLU A 105 -48.80 -27.85 48.12
C GLU A 105 -47.83 -27.81 49.31
N ASP A 106 -47.50 -26.60 49.81
CA ASP A 106 -47.91 -26.16 51.15
C ASP A 106 -47.39 -24.75 51.46
N GLU A 107 -48.22 -24.03 52.19
CA GLU A 107 -48.14 -22.72 52.78
C GLU A 107 -47.00 -22.60 53.79
N GLU A 108 -46.40 -21.44 53.93
CA GLU A 108 -46.07 -20.64 55.13
C GLU A 108 -44.85 -19.75 54.89
N ASP A 109 -44.99 -18.48 55.03
CA ASP A 109 -44.42 -17.53 55.98
C ASP A 109 -44.15 -16.13 55.30
N ASP A 110 -44.89 -15.15 55.85
CA ASP A 110 -44.97 -13.74 55.47
C ASP A 110 -43.80 -12.86 55.97
N ASP A 111 -42.66 -13.39 56.41
CA ASP A 111 -41.54 -12.57 56.94
C ASP A 111 -40.34 -12.38 56.00
N ASP A 112 -40.31 -13.03 54.83
CA ASP A 112 -39.20 -12.93 53.87
C ASP A 112 -39.36 -11.81 52.86
N ASP A 113 -40.53 -11.20 52.68
CA ASP A 113 -40.82 -10.18 51.68
C ASP A 113 -40.11 -8.83 51.94
N ASP A 114 -39.81 -8.49 53.20
CA ASP A 114 -39.13 -7.23 53.54
C ASP A 114 -37.61 -7.28 53.33
N GLU A 115 -36.99 -8.46 53.37
CA GLU A 115 -35.56 -8.63 53.06
C GLU A 115 -35.31 -8.69 51.57
N GLU A 116 -36.18 -9.29 50.77
CA GLU A 116 -36.11 -9.29 49.30
C GLU A 116 -36.34 -7.89 48.75
N LEU A 117 -37.29 -7.13 49.30
CA LEU A 117 -37.50 -5.72 48.93
C LEU A 117 -36.31 -4.80 49.27
N ARG A 118 -35.60 -5.09 50.36
CA ARG A 118 -34.34 -4.38 50.70
C ARG A 118 -33.19 -4.79 49.78
N GLN A 119 -33.07 -6.05 49.40
CA GLN A 119 -32.08 -6.52 48.44
C GLN A 119 -32.38 -6.02 47.03
N GLN A 120 -33.64 -5.99 46.60
CA GLN A 120 -34.06 -5.38 45.33
C GLN A 120 -33.81 -3.87 45.28
N ARG A 121 -34.07 -3.12 46.37
CA ARG A 121 -33.73 -1.69 46.44
C ARG A 121 -32.22 -1.43 46.40
N THR A 122 -31.41 -2.31 47.03
CA THR A 122 -29.95 -2.18 47.01
C THR A 122 -29.35 -2.55 45.64
N THR A 123 -29.93 -3.56 44.98
CA THR A 123 -29.55 -3.91 43.58
C THR A 123 -30.02 -2.86 42.60
N LEU A 124 -31.23 -2.31 42.72
CA LEU A 124 -31.71 -1.20 41.88
C LEU A 124 -30.89 0.08 42.08
N SER A 125 -30.45 0.39 43.30
CA SER A 125 -29.56 1.55 43.51
C SER A 125 -28.16 1.33 42.96
N ARG A 126 -27.61 0.11 43.00
CA ARG A 126 -26.35 -0.27 42.35
C ARG A 126 -26.47 -0.26 40.83
N ILE A 127 -27.59 -0.76 40.29
CA ILE A 127 -27.88 -0.73 38.85
C ILE A 127 -28.07 0.72 38.36
N SER A 128 -28.74 1.59 39.14
CA SER A 128 -28.91 3.01 38.78
C SER A 128 -27.60 3.78 38.82
N THR A 129 -26.70 3.48 39.77
CA THR A 129 -25.38 4.10 39.86
C THR A 129 -24.45 3.61 38.75
N GLN A 130 -24.54 2.32 38.37
CA GLN A 130 -23.84 1.79 37.20
C GLN A 130 -24.42 2.35 35.89
N HIS A 131 -25.73 2.49 35.75
CA HIS A 131 -26.35 3.11 34.58
C HIS A 131 -25.99 4.58 34.45
N SER A 132 -25.90 5.37 35.52
CA SER A 132 -25.46 6.76 35.44
C SER A 132 -23.98 6.88 35.03
N ALA A 133 -23.12 6.00 35.58
CA ALA A 133 -21.71 5.94 35.21
C ALA A 133 -21.50 5.47 33.73
N ILE A 134 -22.30 4.50 33.30
CA ILE A 134 -22.33 4.02 31.90
C ILE A 134 -22.89 5.08 30.99
N SER A 135 -23.93 5.80 31.36
CA SER A 135 -24.49 6.91 30.60
C SER A 135 -23.53 8.08 30.46
N GLN A 136 -22.80 8.45 31.53
CA GLN A 136 -21.75 9.47 31.46
C GLN A 136 -20.56 9.03 30.58
N ARG A 137 -20.17 7.75 30.63
CA ARG A 137 -19.12 7.20 29.75
C ARG A 137 -19.57 7.12 28.29
N HIS A 138 -20.86 6.82 28.04
CA HIS A 138 -21.47 6.87 26.70
C HIS A 138 -21.50 8.30 26.15
N ALA A 139 -21.89 9.26 26.97
CA ALA A 139 -21.91 10.68 26.58
C ALA A 139 -20.50 11.19 26.25
N LEU A 140 -19.48 10.73 26.98
CA LEU A 140 -18.08 11.08 26.67
C LEU A 140 -17.61 10.45 25.35
N GLY A 141 -18.00 9.18 25.09
CA GLY A 141 -17.68 8.51 23.83
C GLY A 141 -18.36 9.12 22.61
N GLN A 142 -19.59 9.63 22.78
CA GLN A 142 -20.32 10.36 21.73
C GLN A 142 -19.82 11.79 21.52
N ALA A 143 -19.21 12.39 22.53
CA ALA A 143 -18.64 13.74 22.44
C ALA A 143 -17.26 13.79 21.80
N LEU A 144 -16.55 12.64 21.72
CA LEU A 144 -15.22 12.56 21.11
C LEU A 144 -15.33 12.51 19.58
N THR A 145 -14.71 13.45 18.92
CA THR A 145 -14.62 13.49 17.45
C THR A 145 -13.80 12.31 16.92
N GLY A 146 -14.28 11.66 15.85
CA GLY A 146 -13.60 10.53 15.23
C GLY A 146 -13.77 9.19 15.94
N ILE A 147 -14.79 9.04 16.78
CA ILE A 147 -15.14 7.77 17.42
C ILE A 147 -16.51 7.30 16.94
N ASP A 148 -16.57 6.08 16.42
CA ASP A 148 -17.78 5.38 16.00
C ASP A 148 -18.16 4.32 17.04
N ILE A 149 -19.45 4.29 17.41
CA ILE A 149 -19.94 3.35 18.43
C ILE A 149 -20.56 2.16 17.73
N ARG A 150 -20.01 0.96 17.95
CA ARG A 150 -20.54 -0.30 17.40
C ARG A 150 -20.85 -1.29 18.51
N LYS A 151 -22.01 -1.93 18.41
CA LYS A 151 -22.40 -3.02 19.30
C LYS A 151 -21.65 -4.30 18.93
N ARG A 152 -21.16 -5.04 19.93
CA ARG A 152 -20.48 -6.32 19.73
C ARG A 152 -20.84 -7.29 20.86
N LEU A 153 -20.92 -8.57 20.53
CA LEU A 153 -20.99 -9.65 21.50
C LEU A 153 -19.70 -9.69 22.34
N THR A 154 -19.81 -9.55 23.64
CA THR A 154 -18.71 -9.69 24.59
C THR A 154 -18.42 -11.17 24.88
N HIS A 155 -17.21 -11.47 25.38
CA HIS A 155 -16.82 -12.84 25.75
C HIS A 155 -17.73 -13.49 26.80
N GLU A 156 -18.51 -12.69 27.54
CA GLU A 156 -19.47 -13.12 28.57
C GLU A 156 -20.90 -13.27 28.02
N GLY A 157 -21.09 -13.25 26.70
CA GLY A 157 -22.38 -13.49 26.05
C GLY A 157 -23.34 -12.29 26.03
N GLY A 158 -22.92 -11.11 26.51
CA GLY A 158 -23.67 -9.86 26.46
C GLY A 158 -23.30 -8.98 25.26
N GLU A 159 -24.23 -8.14 24.77
CA GLU A 159 -23.93 -7.06 23.84
C GLU A 159 -23.19 -5.93 24.56
N GLY A 160 -21.94 -5.67 24.19
CA GLY A 160 -21.16 -4.56 24.71
C GLY A 160 -20.84 -3.52 23.62
N ASP A 161 -20.87 -2.25 23.97
CA ASP A 161 -20.47 -1.18 23.05
C ASP A 161 -18.95 -1.07 22.96
N VAL A 162 -18.44 -1.04 21.74
CA VAL A 162 -17.03 -0.82 21.42
C VAL A 162 -16.89 0.54 20.74
N PHE A 163 -15.98 1.35 21.24
CA PHE A 163 -15.65 2.66 20.66
C PHE A 163 -14.56 2.48 19.60
N VAL A 164 -14.96 2.55 18.33
CA VAL A 164 -14.05 2.41 17.19
C VAL A 164 -13.34 3.74 16.95
N VAL A 165 -12.03 3.75 17.16
CA VAL A 165 -11.21 4.94 17.02
C VAL A 165 -10.87 5.18 15.55
N GLY A 166 -11.24 6.35 15.04
CA GLY A 166 -10.94 6.86 13.70
C GLY A 166 -10.19 8.19 13.74
N TYR A 167 -10.05 8.81 12.57
CA TYR A 167 -9.54 10.18 12.42
C TYR A 167 -10.63 11.20 12.73
N GLU A 168 -10.23 12.42 13.14
CA GLU A 168 -11.17 13.48 13.57
C GLU A 168 -11.90 14.18 12.40
N GLY A 169 -11.53 13.86 11.18
CA GLY A 169 -12.07 14.42 9.94
C GLY A 169 -11.11 14.28 8.79
N SER A 170 -11.42 14.91 7.67
CA SER A 170 -10.58 14.88 6.46
C SER A 170 -9.19 15.51 6.66
N ASP A 171 -9.06 16.45 7.61
CA ASP A 171 -7.86 17.26 7.80
C ASP A 171 -7.09 16.90 9.08
N ASP A 172 -7.32 15.70 9.65
CA ASP A 172 -6.59 15.24 10.84
C ASP A 172 -5.07 15.20 10.54
N PRO A 173 -4.23 15.92 11.29
CA PRO A 173 -2.78 15.93 11.10
C PRO A 173 -2.10 14.59 11.42
N ASN A 174 -2.81 13.66 12.06
CA ASN A 174 -2.32 12.32 12.33
C ASN A 174 -2.52 11.37 11.13
N ASP A 175 -3.33 11.75 10.14
CA ASP A 175 -3.47 10.99 8.90
C ASP A 175 -2.24 11.25 8.01
N PRO A 176 -1.51 10.21 7.57
CA PRO A 176 -0.38 10.35 6.66
C PRO A 176 -0.69 11.07 5.35
N HIS A 177 -1.94 11.01 4.86
CA HIS A 177 -2.36 11.76 3.67
C HIS A 177 -2.29 13.28 3.85
N ASN A 178 -2.44 13.76 5.09
CA ASN A 178 -2.44 15.19 5.43
C ASN A 178 -1.07 15.70 5.86
N TRP A 179 -0.05 14.83 5.86
CA TRP A 179 1.30 15.27 6.20
C TRP A 179 1.84 16.29 5.19
N SER A 180 2.70 17.18 5.67
CA SER A 180 3.36 18.15 4.80
C SER A 180 4.25 17.44 3.74
N ASN A 181 4.44 18.08 2.59
CA ASN A 181 5.33 17.56 1.54
C ASN A 181 6.77 17.32 2.05
N TRP A 182 7.23 18.14 3.01
CA TRP A 182 8.53 17.95 3.68
C TRP A 182 8.65 16.66 4.48
N GLN A 183 7.54 16.03 4.82
CA GLN A 183 7.49 14.72 5.49
C GLN A 183 7.23 13.59 4.49
N ARG A 184 6.29 13.78 3.55
CA ARG A 184 5.90 12.75 2.58
C ARG A 184 7.00 12.45 1.55
N ILE A 185 7.69 13.50 1.03
CA ILE A 185 8.74 13.34 0.02
C ILE A 185 9.93 12.54 0.56
N PRO A 186 10.55 12.88 1.72
CA PRO A 186 11.64 12.07 2.27
C PRO A 186 11.24 10.61 2.53
N CYS A 187 10.02 10.36 3.04
CA CYS A 187 9.52 8.99 3.23
C CYS A 187 9.49 8.22 1.90
N THR A 188 9.00 8.85 0.83
CA THR A 188 8.97 8.25 -0.51
C THR A 188 10.38 7.95 -1.03
N PHE A 189 11.34 8.87 -0.84
CA PHE A 189 12.74 8.66 -1.24
C PHE A 189 13.42 7.55 -0.42
N LEU A 190 13.12 7.41 0.87
CA LEU A 190 13.65 6.31 1.68
C LEU A 190 13.13 4.95 1.19
N ILE A 191 11.82 4.83 0.93
CA ILE A 191 11.22 3.63 0.35
C ILE A 191 11.83 3.32 -1.02
N ALA A 192 12.01 4.34 -1.86
CA ALA A 192 12.64 4.23 -3.16
C ALA A 192 14.12 3.80 -3.04
N GLY A 193 14.85 4.32 -2.06
CA GLY A 193 16.22 3.95 -1.75
C GLY A 193 16.38 2.49 -1.33
N ILE A 194 15.46 1.96 -0.51
CA ILE A 194 15.48 0.53 -0.16
C ILE A 194 15.26 -0.30 -1.44
N GLY A 195 14.28 0.07 -2.27
CA GLY A 195 14.02 -0.61 -3.54
C GLY A 195 15.23 -0.59 -4.49
N CYS A 196 15.94 0.54 -4.54
CA CYS A 196 17.14 0.71 -5.34
C CYS A 196 18.28 -0.21 -4.87
N VAL A 197 18.57 -0.24 -3.56
CA VAL A 197 19.68 -1.04 -3.02
C VAL A 197 19.43 -2.55 -3.14
N VAL A 198 18.20 -2.99 -2.89
CA VAL A 198 17.85 -4.40 -3.08
C VAL A 198 17.82 -4.77 -4.57
N GLY A 199 17.39 -3.83 -5.42
CA GLY A 199 17.50 -3.96 -6.87
C GLY A 199 18.96 -4.08 -7.33
N LEU A 200 19.86 -3.26 -6.79
CA LEU A 200 21.31 -3.36 -7.03
C LEU A 200 21.82 -4.76 -6.73
N ALA A 201 21.49 -5.30 -5.54
CA ALA A 201 21.88 -6.63 -5.12
C ALA A 201 21.38 -7.76 -6.04
N SER A 202 20.24 -7.56 -6.69
CA SER A 202 19.64 -8.56 -7.59
C SER A 202 20.41 -8.77 -8.89
N ALA A 203 21.24 -7.81 -9.29
CA ALA A 203 21.87 -7.83 -10.61
C ALA A 203 23.40 -7.63 -10.59
N ILE A 204 23.99 -7.17 -9.49
CA ILE A 204 25.41 -6.84 -9.42
C ILE A 204 26.32 -8.06 -9.60
N ASP A 205 25.85 -9.25 -9.18
CA ASP A 205 26.57 -10.52 -9.32
C ASP A 205 26.78 -10.95 -10.76
N SER A 206 25.94 -10.52 -11.69
CA SER A 206 26.11 -10.84 -13.11
C SER A 206 27.47 -10.38 -13.64
N SER A 207 28.02 -9.30 -13.08
CA SER A 207 29.36 -8.82 -13.40
C SER A 207 30.48 -9.67 -12.80
N ALA A 208 30.22 -10.39 -11.71
CA ALA A 208 31.19 -11.22 -11.00
C ALA A 208 31.24 -12.67 -11.49
N LEU A 209 30.29 -13.04 -12.34
CA LEU A 209 30.03 -14.41 -12.76
C LEU A 209 31.25 -15.21 -13.27
N PRO A 210 32.10 -14.71 -14.20
CA PRO A 210 33.26 -15.49 -14.68
C PRO A 210 34.30 -15.74 -13.59
N GLN A 211 34.58 -14.73 -12.74
CA GLN A 211 35.61 -14.82 -11.70
C GLN A 211 35.15 -15.72 -10.53
N ALA A 212 33.87 -15.62 -10.13
CA ALA A 212 33.30 -16.47 -9.11
C ALA A 212 33.22 -17.93 -9.56
N ALA A 213 32.80 -18.19 -10.81
CA ALA A 213 32.77 -19.52 -11.39
C ALA A 213 34.17 -20.17 -11.42
N GLN A 214 35.19 -19.40 -11.75
CA GLN A 214 36.57 -19.88 -11.74
C GLN A 214 37.06 -20.22 -10.32
N GLU A 215 36.79 -19.37 -9.32
CA GLU A 215 37.20 -19.61 -7.92
C GLU A 215 36.52 -20.84 -7.32
N PHE A 216 35.21 -21.02 -7.57
CA PHE A 216 34.48 -22.19 -7.08
C PHE A 216 34.66 -23.46 -7.93
N GLY A 217 35.35 -23.37 -9.08
CA GLY A 217 35.56 -24.51 -9.99
C GLY A 217 34.28 -25.04 -10.63
N VAL A 218 33.29 -24.17 -10.90
CA VAL A 218 32.01 -24.50 -11.50
C VAL A 218 31.84 -23.83 -12.87
N SER A 219 30.83 -24.25 -13.64
CA SER A 219 30.50 -23.57 -14.89
C SER A 219 29.79 -22.23 -14.64
N GLU A 220 29.92 -21.28 -15.57
CA GLU A 220 29.22 -19.99 -15.54
C GLU A 220 27.69 -20.17 -15.39
N VAL A 221 27.12 -21.23 -15.99
CA VAL A 221 25.68 -21.56 -15.86
C VAL A 221 25.31 -21.93 -14.42
N VAL A 222 26.19 -22.61 -13.69
CA VAL A 222 25.97 -22.93 -12.27
C VAL A 222 26.08 -21.67 -11.41
N GLU A 223 27.06 -20.81 -11.69
CA GLU A 223 27.21 -19.54 -10.97
C GLU A 223 26.04 -18.58 -11.24
N SER A 224 25.48 -18.54 -12.47
CA SER A 224 24.30 -17.71 -12.76
C SER A 224 23.07 -18.11 -11.94
N CYS A 225 23.04 -19.32 -11.36
CA CYS A 225 22.03 -19.72 -10.39
C CYS A 225 22.03 -18.84 -9.14
N ALA A 226 23.15 -18.17 -8.78
CA ALA A 226 23.20 -17.24 -7.64
C ALA A 226 22.26 -16.04 -7.86
N THR A 227 22.34 -15.41 -9.03
CA THR A 227 21.39 -14.37 -9.46
C THR A 227 19.97 -14.92 -9.61
N GLY A 228 19.82 -16.10 -10.27
CA GLY A 228 18.52 -16.74 -10.47
C GLY A 228 17.81 -17.08 -9.17
N LEU A 229 18.48 -17.68 -8.20
CA LEU A 229 17.90 -18.03 -6.90
C LEU A 229 17.60 -16.80 -6.03
N PHE A 230 18.37 -15.74 -6.14
CA PHE A 230 18.02 -14.45 -5.52
C PHE A 230 16.68 -13.96 -6.04
N LEU A 231 16.44 -14.00 -7.35
CA LEU A 231 15.17 -13.60 -7.96
C LEU A 231 14.01 -14.52 -7.56
N VAL A 232 14.23 -15.84 -7.53
CA VAL A 232 13.21 -16.79 -7.06
C VAL A 232 12.87 -16.55 -5.59
N GLY A 233 13.89 -16.33 -4.74
CA GLY A 233 13.71 -15.95 -3.34
C GLY A 233 12.91 -14.66 -3.20
N PHE A 234 13.22 -13.67 -4.05
CA PHE A 234 12.51 -12.39 -4.09
C PHE A 234 11.02 -12.56 -4.42
N GLY A 235 10.71 -13.38 -5.42
CA GLY A 235 9.32 -13.73 -5.76
C GLY A 235 8.59 -14.43 -4.62
N ALA A 236 9.23 -15.42 -3.97
CA ALA A 236 8.66 -16.14 -2.84
C ALA A 236 8.41 -15.22 -1.62
N GLY A 237 9.36 -14.34 -1.29
CA GLY A 237 9.24 -13.39 -0.18
C GLY A 237 8.10 -12.39 -0.35
N ALA A 238 7.74 -12.04 -1.59
CA ALA A 238 6.64 -11.14 -1.90
C ALA A 238 5.29 -11.63 -1.36
N LEU A 239 5.09 -12.95 -1.23
CA LEU A 239 3.86 -13.53 -0.69
C LEU A 239 3.68 -13.23 0.81
N PHE A 240 4.78 -13.12 1.56
CA PHE A 240 4.76 -12.93 3.02
C PHE A 240 4.84 -11.45 3.42
N ALA A 241 5.53 -10.64 2.64
CA ALA A 241 5.86 -9.27 2.97
C ALA A 241 4.63 -8.37 3.17
N GLY A 242 3.64 -8.44 2.26
CA GLY A 242 2.39 -7.67 2.34
C GLY A 242 1.62 -7.91 3.65
N PRO A 243 1.19 -9.15 3.92
CA PRO A 243 0.40 -9.48 5.11
C PRO A 243 1.10 -9.18 6.43
N ILE A 244 2.42 -9.41 6.50
CA ILE A 244 3.20 -9.08 7.69
C ILE A 244 3.20 -7.57 7.90
N SER A 245 3.41 -6.78 6.84
CA SER A 245 3.42 -5.31 6.93
C SER A 245 2.07 -4.70 7.31
N GLU A 246 0.96 -5.33 6.91
CA GLU A 246 -0.39 -4.92 7.28
C GLU A 246 -0.77 -5.30 8.73
N THR A 247 -0.01 -6.18 9.35
CA THR A 247 -0.25 -6.62 10.74
C THR A 247 0.62 -5.87 11.75
N VAL A 248 1.91 -5.74 11.42
CA VAL A 248 2.94 -5.18 12.32
C VAL A 248 3.14 -3.68 12.09
N GLY A 249 2.84 -3.18 10.88
CA GLY A 249 3.15 -1.84 10.41
C GLY A 249 4.23 -1.88 9.32
N ARG A 250 4.35 -0.79 8.56
CA ARG A 250 5.31 -0.70 7.44
C ARG A 250 6.75 -0.59 7.92
N ASN A 251 7.02 0.36 8.82
CA ASN A 251 8.38 0.68 9.24
C ASN A 251 9.09 -0.46 10.01
N PRO A 252 8.48 -1.15 11.00
CA PRO A 252 9.13 -2.29 11.67
C PRO A 252 9.49 -3.41 10.70
N VAL A 253 8.65 -3.64 9.68
CA VAL A 253 8.88 -4.69 8.69
C VAL A 253 10.03 -4.31 7.76
N TYR A 254 10.12 -3.06 7.29
CA TYR A 254 11.27 -2.59 6.51
C TYR A 254 12.59 -2.76 7.28
N ILE A 255 12.62 -2.32 8.54
CA ILE A 255 13.83 -2.41 9.38
C ILE A 255 14.22 -3.89 9.62
N GLY A 256 13.26 -4.73 10.02
CA GLY A 256 13.51 -6.14 10.34
C GLY A 256 13.98 -6.92 9.12
N THR A 257 13.27 -6.79 7.98
CA THR A 257 13.62 -7.53 6.77
C THR A 257 14.93 -7.06 6.15
N LEU A 258 15.23 -5.74 6.19
CA LEU A 258 16.47 -5.19 5.67
C LEU A 258 17.68 -5.64 6.52
N ALA A 259 17.53 -5.70 7.86
CA ALA A 259 18.58 -6.22 8.75
C ALA A 259 18.88 -7.70 8.46
N ILE A 260 17.85 -8.54 8.33
CA ILE A 260 18.00 -9.96 8.02
C ILE A 260 18.60 -10.16 6.61
N TYR A 261 18.14 -9.39 5.63
CA TYR A 261 18.70 -9.36 4.28
C TYR A 261 20.21 -9.08 4.30
N MET A 262 20.64 -8.05 5.04
CA MET A 262 22.07 -7.71 5.17
C MET A 262 22.90 -8.86 5.78
N CYS A 263 22.35 -9.61 6.74
CA CYS A 263 23.03 -10.80 7.29
C CYS A 263 23.26 -11.87 6.21
N PHE A 264 22.29 -12.08 5.31
CA PHE A 264 22.43 -13.06 4.23
C PHE A 264 23.36 -12.57 3.10
N VAL A 265 23.38 -11.27 2.79
CA VAL A 265 24.38 -10.68 1.87
C VAL A 265 25.80 -10.84 2.45
N LEU A 266 25.98 -10.61 3.76
CA LEU A 266 27.24 -10.87 4.44
C LEU A 266 27.64 -12.35 4.35
N GLY A 267 26.67 -13.27 4.53
CA GLY A 267 26.90 -14.71 4.37
C GLY A 267 27.31 -15.09 2.95
N SER A 268 26.78 -14.42 1.92
CA SER A 268 27.19 -14.58 0.51
C SER A 268 28.63 -14.08 0.28
N ALA A 269 28.98 -12.89 0.80
CA ALA A 269 30.33 -12.32 0.70
C ALA A 269 31.43 -13.24 1.29
N LEU A 270 31.07 -13.96 2.35
CA LEU A 270 31.96 -14.86 3.07
C LEU A 270 31.83 -16.34 2.65
N ALA A 271 31.06 -16.65 1.59
CA ALA A 271 30.80 -18.02 1.18
C ALA A 271 32.09 -18.77 0.80
N PRO A 272 32.37 -19.95 1.44
CA PRO A 272 33.52 -20.76 1.11
C PRO A 272 33.31 -21.67 -0.11
N ASN A 273 32.09 -21.88 -0.51
CA ASN A 273 31.68 -22.75 -1.64
C ASN A 273 30.40 -22.27 -2.29
N ILE A 274 30.14 -22.76 -3.49
CA ILE A 274 28.97 -22.40 -4.30
C ILE A 274 27.63 -22.66 -3.58
N TRP A 275 27.50 -23.78 -2.86
CA TRP A 275 26.25 -24.14 -2.19
C TRP A 275 25.87 -23.13 -1.10
N THR A 276 26.85 -22.68 -0.34
CA THR A 276 26.64 -21.65 0.68
C THR A 276 26.20 -20.34 0.02
N GLN A 277 26.87 -19.93 -1.07
CA GLN A 277 26.49 -18.73 -1.82
C GLN A 277 25.05 -18.83 -2.33
N LEU A 278 24.68 -19.93 -3.00
CA LEU A 278 23.33 -20.13 -3.56
C LEU A 278 22.23 -20.04 -2.49
N ILE A 279 22.45 -20.68 -1.32
CA ILE A 279 21.49 -20.63 -0.21
C ILE A 279 21.39 -19.22 0.36
N MET A 280 22.52 -18.54 0.60
CA MET A 280 22.53 -17.18 1.13
C MET A 280 21.90 -16.18 0.17
N ARG A 281 22.10 -16.33 -1.13
CA ARG A 281 21.49 -15.53 -2.17
C ARG A 281 19.96 -15.73 -2.24
N PHE A 282 19.49 -16.96 -2.16
CA PHE A 282 18.05 -17.24 -2.08
C PHE A 282 17.40 -16.57 -0.86
N LEU A 283 18.02 -16.71 0.32
CA LEU A 283 17.52 -16.11 1.55
C LEU A 283 17.62 -14.58 1.53
N ALA A 284 18.69 -14.02 0.97
CA ALA A 284 18.82 -12.57 0.78
C ALA A 284 17.68 -12.05 -0.14
N GLY A 285 17.37 -12.74 -1.23
CA GLY A 285 16.22 -12.42 -2.09
C GLY A 285 14.89 -12.48 -1.34
N LEU A 286 14.66 -13.52 -0.55
CA LEU A 286 13.42 -13.74 0.21
C LEU A 286 13.13 -12.56 1.15
N PHE A 287 14.10 -12.11 1.93
CA PHE A 287 13.92 -10.98 2.84
C PHE A 287 14.05 -9.61 2.15
N GLY A 288 14.80 -9.54 1.05
CA GLY A 288 14.92 -8.33 0.23
C GLY A 288 13.66 -7.97 -0.57
N SER A 289 12.70 -8.88 -0.73
CA SER A 289 11.47 -8.65 -1.50
C SER A 289 10.53 -7.60 -0.92
N THR A 290 10.60 -7.38 0.39
CA THR A 290 9.66 -6.54 1.16
C THR A 290 9.50 -5.13 0.61
N PRO A 291 10.57 -4.40 0.25
CA PRO A 291 10.44 -3.02 -0.22
C PRO A 291 9.59 -2.89 -1.47
N LEU A 292 9.79 -3.78 -2.44
CA LEU A 292 9.09 -3.71 -3.72
C LEU A 292 7.61 -4.11 -3.57
N THR A 293 7.32 -5.07 -2.71
CA THR A 293 5.96 -5.56 -2.46
C THR A 293 5.15 -4.58 -1.63
N CYS A 294 5.76 -3.99 -0.58
CA CYS A 294 5.08 -3.08 0.34
C CYS A 294 5.08 -1.64 -0.14
N ALA A 295 5.94 -1.25 -1.08
CA ALA A 295 6.08 0.13 -1.54
C ALA A 295 4.81 0.69 -2.16
N GLY A 296 4.09 -0.10 -2.96
CA GLY A 296 2.81 0.31 -3.53
C GLY A 296 1.79 0.69 -2.45
N GLY A 297 1.70 -0.13 -1.39
CA GLY A 297 0.89 0.15 -0.21
C GLY A 297 1.38 1.40 0.54
N SER A 298 2.68 1.50 0.83
CA SER A 298 3.23 2.67 1.54
C SER A 298 3.06 3.98 0.77
N ILE A 299 3.14 3.95 -0.56
CA ILE A 299 2.89 5.13 -1.39
C ILE A 299 1.39 5.48 -1.38
N SER A 300 0.51 4.47 -1.40
CA SER A 300 -0.93 4.71 -1.28
C SER A 300 -1.36 5.17 0.11
N ASP A 301 -0.60 4.84 1.15
CA ASP A 301 -0.81 5.31 2.53
C ASP A 301 -0.43 6.81 2.71
N LEU A 302 0.45 7.35 1.83
CA LEU A 302 0.98 8.72 1.90
C LEU A 302 0.35 9.68 0.88
N TRP A 303 -0.05 9.18 -0.30
CA TRP A 303 -0.42 10.00 -1.44
C TRP A 303 -1.83 9.68 -1.95
N SER A 304 -2.62 10.71 -2.19
CA SER A 304 -3.95 10.57 -2.79
C SER A 304 -3.86 9.96 -4.21
N PRO A 305 -4.95 9.39 -4.75
CA PRO A 305 -4.94 8.80 -6.09
C PRO A 305 -4.43 9.73 -7.20
N LEU A 306 -4.71 11.04 -7.10
CA LEU A 306 -4.21 12.04 -8.04
C LEU A 306 -2.70 12.29 -7.86
N GLU A 307 -2.24 12.44 -6.61
CA GLU A 307 -0.84 12.69 -6.29
C GLU A 307 0.06 11.49 -6.61
N ARG A 308 -0.47 10.27 -6.57
CA ARG A 308 0.27 9.05 -6.97
C ARG A 308 0.74 9.08 -8.42
N VAL A 309 0.16 9.91 -9.29
CA VAL A 309 0.62 10.08 -10.67
C VAL A 309 2.08 10.55 -10.73
N TYR A 310 2.52 11.35 -9.76
CA TYR A 310 3.93 11.79 -9.69
C TYR A 310 4.75 11.08 -8.61
N ALA A 311 4.15 10.63 -7.52
CA ALA A 311 4.89 9.97 -6.44
C ALA A 311 5.33 8.54 -6.80
N PHE A 312 4.47 7.76 -7.47
CA PHE A 312 4.79 6.39 -7.85
C PHE A 312 5.93 6.28 -8.89
N PRO A 313 6.00 7.13 -9.95
CA PRO A 313 7.14 7.12 -10.86
C PRO A 313 8.49 7.36 -10.21
N VAL A 314 8.57 8.16 -9.13
CA VAL A 314 9.83 8.36 -8.38
C VAL A 314 10.32 7.04 -7.79
N PHE A 315 9.44 6.29 -7.14
CA PHE A 315 9.75 4.97 -6.62
C PHE A 315 10.11 3.99 -7.75
N ALA A 316 9.32 3.96 -8.82
CA ALA A 316 9.54 3.06 -9.95
C ALA A 316 10.90 3.30 -10.62
N ASN A 317 11.29 4.57 -10.81
CA ASN A 317 12.62 4.91 -11.33
C ASN A 317 13.74 4.37 -10.44
N ALA A 318 13.67 4.57 -9.14
CA ALA A 318 14.68 4.09 -8.21
C ALA A 318 14.75 2.56 -8.20
N ALA A 319 13.59 1.88 -8.20
CA ALA A 319 13.50 0.42 -8.20
C ALA A 319 14.11 -0.22 -9.46
N PHE A 320 13.96 0.42 -10.64
CA PHE A 320 14.57 -0.05 -11.89
C PHE A 320 16.01 0.40 -12.07
N THR A 321 16.39 1.56 -11.56
CA THR A 321 17.77 2.03 -11.58
C THR A 321 18.68 1.10 -10.77
N GLY A 322 18.17 0.50 -9.66
CA GLY A 322 18.91 -0.45 -8.83
C GLY A 322 19.58 -1.59 -9.62
N PRO A 323 18.80 -2.46 -10.30
CA PRO A 323 19.36 -3.55 -11.11
C PRO A 323 20.30 -3.09 -12.22
N LEU A 324 20.14 -1.88 -12.73
CA LEU A 324 21.01 -1.32 -13.79
C LEU A 324 22.31 -0.75 -13.22
N LEU A 325 22.29 -0.19 -12.01
CA LEU A 325 23.51 0.22 -11.29
C LEU A 325 24.41 -0.97 -10.94
N GLY A 326 23.80 -2.16 -10.76
CA GLY A 326 24.53 -3.40 -10.51
C GLY A 326 25.68 -3.63 -11.50
N PRO A 327 25.40 -3.87 -12.77
CA PRO A 327 26.42 -4.04 -13.79
C PRO A 327 27.32 -2.82 -13.99
N ILE A 328 26.77 -1.58 -13.88
CA ILE A 328 27.55 -0.34 -14.03
C ILE A 328 28.70 -0.29 -13.01
N MET A 329 28.39 -0.56 -11.77
CA MET A 329 29.39 -0.56 -10.68
C MET A 329 30.18 -1.87 -10.65
N GLY A 330 29.47 -2.99 -10.81
CA GLY A 330 30.02 -4.33 -10.69
C GLY A 330 31.17 -4.59 -11.66
N GLY A 331 31.06 -4.14 -12.90
CA GLY A 331 32.10 -4.28 -13.91
C GLY A 331 33.46 -3.70 -13.46
N TYR A 332 33.46 -2.50 -12.92
CA TYR A 332 34.68 -1.87 -12.38
C TYR A 332 35.13 -2.48 -11.06
N ILE A 333 34.19 -2.80 -10.16
CA ILE A 333 34.51 -3.43 -8.88
C ILE A 333 35.26 -4.73 -9.11
N VAL A 334 34.73 -5.59 -9.97
CA VAL A 334 35.33 -6.90 -10.27
C VAL A 334 36.70 -6.75 -10.94
N GLN A 335 36.84 -5.78 -11.84
CA GLN A 335 38.10 -5.54 -12.56
C GLN A 335 39.24 -5.11 -11.66
N TYR A 336 39.00 -4.30 -10.60
CA TYR A 336 40.04 -3.70 -9.77
C TYR A 336 40.12 -4.26 -8.34
N LEU A 337 39.01 -4.72 -7.74
CA LEU A 337 38.94 -5.14 -6.34
C LEU A 337 38.70 -6.65 -6.19
N GLY A 338 38.18 -7.30 -7.24
CA GLY A 338 37.81 -8.71 -7.21
C GLY A 338 36.32 -8.92 -6.91
N TRP A 339 35.80 -10.12 -7.27
CA TRP A 339 34.38 -10.40 -7.30
C TRP A 339 33.68 -10.33 -5.94
N ARG A 340 34.32 -10.69 -4.83
CA ARG A 340 33.71 -10.63 -3.48
C ARG A 340 33.39 -9.20 -3.03
N TRP A 341 34.05 -8.18 -3.59
CA TRP A 341 33.78 -6.78 -3.29
C TRP A 341 32.40 -6.32 -3.80
N VAL A 342 31.81 -7.04 -4.72
CA VAL A 342 30.44 -6.82 -5.17
C VAL A 342 29.46 -6.90 -3.99
N ASP A 343 29.58 -7.94 -3.16
CA ASP A 343 28.76 -8.12 -1.97
C ASP A 343 29.09 -7.11 -0.87
N TRP A 344 30.40 -6.83 -0.64
CA TRP A 344 30.81 -5.84 0.36
C TRP A 344 30.28 -4.44 0.04
N ILE A 345 30.35 -3.99 -1.19
CA ILE A 345 29.81 -2.68 -1.61
C ILE A 345 28.29 -2.66 -1.50
N THR A 346 27.63 -3.73 -1.90
CA THR A 346 26.17 -3.90 -1.70
C THR A 346 25.82 -3.80 -0.21
N LEU A 347 26.59 -4.41 0.68
CA LEU A 347 26.39 -4.35 2.13
C LEU A 347 26.59 -2.93 2.68
N ILE A 348 27.60 -2.20 2.21
CA ILE A 348 27.87 -0.80 2.61
C ILE A 348 26.68 0.11 2.22
N PHE A 349 26.21 0.03 0.98
CA PHE A 349 25.04 0.81 0.55
C PHE A 349 23.75 0.41 1.29
N SER A 350 23.57 -0.90 1.52
CA SER A 350 22.44 -1.40 2.31
C SER A 350 22.49 -0.88 3.75
N GLY A 351 23.69 -0.86 4.37
CA GLY A 351 23.90 -0.32 5.71
C GLY A 351 23.60 1.18 5.81
N LEU A 352 24.00 1.96 4.79
CA LEU A 352 23.68 3.38 4.71
C LEU A 352 22.14 3.60 4.65
N ILE A 353 21.47 2.91 3.74
CA ILE A 353 20.01 3.00 3.62
C ILE A 353 19.30 2.49 4.87
N PHE A 354 19.78 1.39 5.46
CA PHE A 354 19.28 0.88 6.74
C PHE A 354 19.36 1.92 7.85
N ALA A 355 20.52 2.61 7.99
CA ALA A 355 20.69 3.67 8.97
C ALA A 355 19.71 4.83 8.72
N LEU A 356 19.58 5.28 7.46
CA LEU A 356 18.64 6.34 7.10
C LEU A 356 17.18 5.94 7.43
N VAL A 357 16.76 4.74 7.08
CA VAL A 357 15.41 4.23 7.39
C VAL A 357 15.19 4.11 8.90
N PHE A 358 16.17 3.56 9.63
CA PHE A 358 16.08 3.40 11.08
C PHE A 358 15.91 4.74 11.82
N PHE A 359 16.65 5.77 11.41
CA PHE A 359 16.62 7.06 12.07
C PHE A 359 15.53 8.01 11.55
N LEU A 360 15.19 7.98 10.25
CA LEU A 360 14.36 9.00 9.61
C LEU A 360 12.97 8.53 9.21
N GLN A 361 12.76 7.20 8.97
CA GLN A 361 11.47 6.70 8.51
C GLN A 361 10.45 6.63 9.66
N PRO A 362 9.34 7.39 9.63
CA PRO A 362 8.21 7.21 10.55
C PRO A 362 7.35 6.03 10.14
N GLU A 363 6.40 5.65 11.00
CA GLU A 363 5.32 4.72 10.61
C GLU A 363 4.33 5.45 9.70
N THR A 364 3.97 4.81 8.60
CA THR A 364 3.08 5.39 7.59
C THR A 364 1.74 4.64 7.46
N TYR A 365 1.59 3.49 8.12
CA TYR A 365 0.40 2.66 7.98
C TYR A 365 -0.76 3.17 8.85
N PRO A 366 -1.86 3.71 8.26
CA PRO A 366 -2.95 4.32 9.00
C PRO A 366 -3.58 3.42 10.07
N PRO A 367 -3.84 2.10 9.83
CA PRO A 367 -4.40 1.24 10.86
C PRO A 367 -3.49 1.06 12.09
N THR A 368 -2.16 1.07 11.92
CA THR A 368 -1.21 1.02 13.05
C THR A 368 -1.22 2.32 13.84
N LEU A 369 -1.32 3.46 13.17
CA LEU A 369 -1.42 4.77 13.83
C LEU A 369 -2.71 4.88 14.66
N LEU A 370 -3.84 4.42 14.11
CA LEU A 370 -5.11 4.36 14.85
C LEU A 370 -5.05 3.38 16.03
N LYS A 371 -4.33 2.26 15.90
CA LYS A 371 -4.07 1.36 17.02
C LYS A 371 -3.29 2.03 18.14
N TRP A 372 -2.30 2.87 17.81
CA TRP A 372 -1.57 3.66 18.79
C TRP A 372 -2.48 4.71 19.45
N LYS A 373 -3.34 5.39 18.68
CA LYS A 373 -4.34 6.33 19.18
C LYS A 373 -5.29 5.64 20.18
N ALA A 374 -5.80 4.47 19.83
CA ALA A 374 -6.66 3.67 20.71
C ALA A 374 -5.95 3.25 21.99
N ALA A 375 -4.69 2.81 21.90
CA ALA A 375 -3.88 2.45 23.07
C ALA A 375 -3.66 3.64 24.02
N HIS A 376 -3.38 4.83 23.48
CA HIS A 376 -3.23 6.04 24.29
C HIS A 376 -4.55 6.50 24.91
N LEU A 377 -5.68 6.39 24.20
CA LEU A 377 -7.01 6.69 24.76
C LEU A 377 -7.33 5.74 25.91
N ARG A 378 -7.09 4.43 25.78
CA ARG A 378 -7.25 3.46 26.88
C ARG A 378 -6.41 3.84 28.11
N ALA A 379 -5.14 4.19 27.89
CA ALA A 379 -4.24 4.58 28.98
C ALA A 379 -4.66 5.88 29.67
N LEU A 380 -5.24 6.86 28.94
CA LEU A 380 -5.65 8.15 29.49
C LEU A 380 -7.06 8.17 30.11
N THR A 381 -7.95 7.30 29.62
CA THR A 381 -9.35 7.23 30.08
C THR A 381 -9.60 6.10 31.08
N GLY A 382 -8.74 5.07 31.10
CA GLY A 382 -8.95 3.84 31.86
C GLY A 382 -10.10 2.97 31.31
N ASP A 383 -10.53 3.18 30.05
CA ASP A 383 -11.65 2.49 29.43
C ASP A 383 -11.16 1.59 28.28
N ASP A 384 -11.27 0.28 28.45
CA ASP A 384 -10.81 -0.74 27.48
C ASP A 384 -11.69 -0.86 26.23
N ARG A 385 -12.81 -0.14 26.15
CA ARG A 385 -13.71 -0.15 24.99
C ARG A 385 -13.16 0.58 23.78
N TYR A 386 -12.17 1.47 23.94
CA TYR A 386 -11.51 2.16 22.82
C TYR A 386 -10.64 1.18 22.04
N ARG A 387 -11.03 0.87 20.80
CA ARG A 387 -10.33 -0.07 19.93
C ARG A 387 -10.19 0.47 18.51
N ALA A 388 -9.07 0.17 17.86
CA ALA A 388 -8.93 0.41 16.44
C ALA A 388 -9.61 -0.72 15.65
N GLU A 389 -10.02 -0.43 14.41
CA GLU A 389 -10.65 -1.41 13.51
C GLU A 389 -9.80 -2.69 13.34
N ILE A 390 -8.46 -2.55 13.29
CA ILE A 390 -7.54 -3.68 13.18
C ILE A 390 -7.54 -4.58 14.43
N GLU A 391 -7.85 -4.03 15.62
CA GLU A 391 -7.94 -4.79 16.89
C GLU A 391 -9.28 -5.52 17.01
N ILE A 392 -10.31 -5.02 16.34
CA ILE A 392 -11.65 -5.61 16.34
C ILE A 392 -11.68 -6.86 15.46
N ARG A 393 -10.95 -6.86 14.34
CA ARG A 393 -10.88 -7.97 13.40
C ARG A 393 -10.05 -9.15 13.89
N GLN A 394 -10.17 -9.66 15.03
CA GLN A 394 -9.44 -10.76 15.73
C GLN A 394 -8.96 -11.95 14.84
N GLU A 395 -8.53 -11.72 13.61
CA GLU A 395 -7.95 -12.76 12.77
C GLU A 395 -6.54 -13.10 13.26
N SER A 396 -6.27 -14.37 13.54
CA SER A 396 -4.92 -14.81 13.94
C SER A 396 -3.91 -14.54 12.80
N LEU A 397 -2.66 -14.26 13.16
CA LEU A 397 -1.58 -14.06 12.18
C LEU A 397 -1.45 -15.27 11.23
N ALA A 398 -1.58 -16.50 11.78
CA ALA A 398 -1.52 -17.72 10.99
C ALA A 398 -2.65 -17.82 9.96
N TYR A 399 -3.86 -17.41 10.31
CA TYR A 399 -4.99 -17.38 9.38
C TYR A 399 -4.79 -16.34 8.28
N ARG A 400 -4.32 -15.13 8.63
CA ARG A 400 -3.99 -14.07 7.66
C ARG A 400 -2.89 -14.52 6.70
N LEU A 401 -1.84 -15.16 7.22
CA LEU A 401 -0.73 -15.67 6.43
C LEU A 401 -1.18 -16.79 5.49
N ARG A 402 -1.96 -17.76 5.96
CA ARG A 402 -2.55 -18.80 5.12
C ARG A 402 -3.41 -18.21 4.00
N ARG A 403 -4.25 -17.24 4.32
CA ARG A 403 -5.09 -16.54 3.36
C ARG A 403 -4.26 -15.77 2.33
N ALA A 404 -3.19 -15.14 2.76
CA ALA A 404 -2.28 -14.40 1.91
C ALA A 404 -1.47 -15.31 0.98
N LEU A 405 -1.10 -16.49 1.42
CA LEU A 405 -0.45 -17.48 0.56
C LEU A 405 -1.39 -18.04 -0.52
N TYR A 406 -2.66 -18.29 -0.18
CA TYR A 406 -3.61 -18.89 -1.11
C TYR A 406 -4.20 -17.87 -2.11
N ARG A 407 -4.53 -16.66 -1.65
CA ARG A 407 -5.21 -15.63 -2.46
C ARG A 407 -4.49 -15.25 -3.76
N PRO A 408 -3.15 -15.03 -3.80
CA PRO A 408 -2.44 -14.71 -5.03
C PRO A 408 -2.68 -15.73 -6.14
N PHE A 409 -2.63 -17.02 -5.81
CA PHE A 409 -2.87 -18.09 -6.79
C PHE A 409 -4.32 -18.13 -7.26
N LEU A 410 -5.27 -17.95 -6.32
CA LEU A 410 -6.69 -17.87 -6.66
C LEU A 410 -6.98 -16.69 -7.60
N LEU A 411 -6.45 -15.51 -7.29
CA LEU A 411 -6.63 -14.30 -8.11
C LEU A 411 -6.02 -14.47 -9.51
N THR A 412 -4.83 -15.04 -9.60
CA THR A 412 -4.20 -15.31 -10.92
C THR A 412 -5.03 -16.26 -11.75
N ALA A 413 -5.60 -17.31 -11.14
CA ALA A 413 -6.39 -18.31 -11.87
C ALA A 413 -7.80 -17.81 -12.25
N SER A 414 -8.38 -16.89 -11.45
CA SER A 414 -9.77 -16.45 -11.63
C SER A 414 -9.90 -15.11 -12.37
N GLU A 415 -8.84 -14.28 -12.37
CA GLU A 415 -8.91 -12.90 -12.89
C GLU A 415 -8.06 -12.73 -14.16
N PRO A 416 -8.68 -12.64 -15.35
CA PRO A 416 -7.98 -12.48 -16.62
C PRO A 416 -7.08 -11.23 -16.69
N ILE A 417 -7.49 -10.15 -16.02
CA ILE A 417 -6.72 -8.90 -15.95
C ILE A 417 -5.37 -9.15 -15.27
N ILE A 418 -5.38 -9.83 -14.12
CA ILE A 418 -4.17 -10.12 -13.36
C ILE A 418 -3.25 -11.02 -14.16
N MET A 419 -3.81 -12.06 -14.82
CA MET A 419 -3.05 -13.00 -15.64
C MET A 419 -2.37 -12.31 -16.83
N LEU A 420 -3.08 -11.45 -17.58
CA LEU A 420 -2.52 -10.74 -18.74
C LEU A 420 -1.46 -9.72 -18.34
N LEU A 421 -1.68 -8.97 -17.24
CA LEU A 421 -0.69 -8.03 -16.74
C LEU A 421 0.52 -8.72 -16.12
N ALA A 422 0.33 -9.90 -15.49
CA ALA A 422 1.42 -10.76 -15.03
C ALA A 422 2.28 -11.23 -16.20
N LEU A 423 1.65 -11.71 -17.27
CA LEU A 423 2.35 -12.13 -18.50
C LEU A 423 3.13 -10.98 -19.10
N TYR A 424 2.52 -9.78 -19.20
CA TYR A 424 3.18 -8.59 -19.75
C TYR A 424 4.44 -8.21 -18.96
N LEU A 425 4.32 -8.09 -17.64
CA LEU A 425 5.46 -7.79 -16.79
C LEU A 425 6.50 -8.90 -16.77
N THR A 426 6.09 -10.16 -16.88
CA THR A 426 6.99 -11.32 -16.95
C THR A 426 7.88 -11.25 -18.17
N VAL A 427 7.31 -10.97 -19.35
CA VAL A 427 8.11 -10.84 -20.59
C VAL A 427 9.12 -9.71 -20.49
N ILE A 428 8.70 -8.55 -19.93
CA ILE A 428 9.62 -7.41 -19.73
C ILE A 428 10.78 -7.78 -18.79
N TYR A 429 10.51 -8.49 -17.72
CA TYR A 429 11.53 -8.93 -16.77
C TYR A 429 12.46 -10.02 -17.34
N ILE A 430 11.92 -10.93 -18.14
CA ILE A 430 12.72 -11.89 -18.91
C ILE A 430 13.73 -11.12 -19.76
N ILE A 431 13.29 -10.10 -20.53
CA ILE A 431 14.15 -9.32 -21.40
C ILE A 431 15.19 -8.55 -20.58
N LEU A 432 14.77 -7.88 -19.48
CA LEU A 432 15.67 -7.10 -18.65
C LEU A 432 16.81 -7.97 -18.08
N PHE A 433 16.48 -9.10 -17.50
CA PHE A 433 17.48 -9.98 -16.89
C PHE A 433 18.29 -10.75 -17.92
N THR A 434 17.72 -11.06 -19.10
CA THR A 434 18.47 -11.62 -20.21
C THR A 434 19.51 -10.62 -20.76
N PHE A 435 19.27 -9.30 -20.64
CA PHE A 435 20.26 -8.27 -21.02
C PHE A 435 21.47 -8.22 -20.09
N LEU A 436 21.33 -8.65 -18.82
CA LEU A 436 22.50 -8.73 -17.92
C LEU A 436 23.60 -9.59 -18.50
N ASP A 437 23.23 -10.74 -19.07
CA ASP A 437 24.17 -11.63 -19.77
C ASP A 437 24.47 -11.13 -21.18
N GLY A 438 23.43 -10.68 -21.89
CA GLY A 438 23.49 -10.26 -23.29
C GLY A 438 24.42 -9.10 -23.58
N TYR A 439 24.57 -8.15 -22.64
CA TYR A 439 25.48 -7.01 -22.81
C TYR A 439 26.94 -7.44 -22.89
N THR A 440 27.34 -8.51 -22.20
CA THR A 440 28.68 -9.07 -22.36
C THR A 440 28.89 -9.56 -23.79
N TYR A 441 27.94 -10.32 -24.36
CA TYR A 441 28.03 -10.81 -25.76
C TYR A 441 27.97 -9.68 -26.78
N ILE A 442 27.18 -8.62 -26.54
CA ILE A 442 27.05 -7.50 -27.46
C ILE A 442 28.29 -6.58 -27.38
N PHE A 443 28.67 -6.14 -26.19
CA PHE A 443 29.64 -5.07 -26.05
C PHE A 443 31.07 -5.60 -25.83
N THR A 444 31.26 -6.65 -25.03
CA THR A 444 32.57 -7.22 -24.81
C THR A 444 33.02 -8.08 -26.00
N ASP A 445 32.21 -9.06 -26.41
CA ASP A 445 32.63 -10.03 -27.41
C ASP A 445 32.61 -9.45 -28.85
N MET A 446 31.59 -8.61 -29.20
CA MET A 446 31.48 -8.06 -30.54
C MET A 446 32.28 -6.77 -30.74
N TYR A 447 32.24 -5.84 -29.77
CA TYR A 447 32.94 -4.54 -29.90
C TYR A 447 34.29 -4.53 -29.18
N GLY A 448 34.66 -5.56 -28.42
CA GLY A 448 35.98 -5.70 -27.77
C GLY A 448 36.22 -4.68 -26.64
N ILE A 449 35.18 -4.13 -26.02
CA ILE A 449 35.33 -3.19 -24.91
C ILE A 449 35.53 -3.91 -23.60
N SER A 450 36.18 -3.25 -22.64
CA SER A 450 36.44 -3.81 -21.31
C SER A 450 35.17 -4.07 -20.52
N GLN A 451 35.21 -5.01 -19.57
CA GLN A 451 34.09 -5.37 -18.69
C GLN A 451 33.51 -4.15 -17.96
N GLY A 452 34.36 -3.24 -17.47
CA GLY A 452 33.90 -2.00 -16.84
C GLY A 452 33.09 -1.10 -17.78
N LEU A 453 33.57 -0.91 -19.03
CA LEU A 453 32.86 -0.11 -20.02
C LEU A 453 31.57 -0.79 -20.50
N THR A 454 31.54 -2.12 -20.58
CA THR A 454 30.30 -2.88 -20.86
C THR A 454 29.24 -2.61 -19.80
N GLY A 455 29.63 -2.57 -18.52
CA GLY A 455 28.75 -2.12 -17.45
C GLY A 455 28.18 -0.71 -17.68
N VAL A 456 29.03 0.25 -18.09
CA VAL A 456 28.59 1.64 -18.39
C VAL A 456 27.53 1.69 -19.50
N CYS A 457 27.52 0.75 -20.45
CA CYS A 457 26.51 0.71 -21.51
C CYS A 457 25.07 0.61 -20.97
N PHE A 458 24.86 0.10 -19.75
CA PHE A 458 23.56 0.11 -19.08
C PHE A 458 23.02 1.52 -18.76
N VAL A 459 23.88 2.56 -18.76
CA VAL A 459 23.47 3.97 -18.63
C VAL A 459 22.46 4.36 -19.73
N GLY A 460 22.53 3.75 -20.91
CA GLY A 460 21.52 3.94 -21.96
C GLY A 460 20.11 3.62 -21.45
N ILE A 461 19.91 2.47 -20.79
CA ILE A 461 18.62 2.10 -20.22
C ILE A 461 18.21 3.08 -19.11
N VAL A 462 19.14 3.45 -18.22
CA VAL A 462 18.89 4.42 -17.14
C VAL A 462 18.41 5.77 -17.70
N LEU A 463 19.03 6.26 -18.78
CA LEU A 463 18.61 7.48 -19.46
C LEU A 463 17.15 7.35 -19.95
N GLY A 464 16.80 6.20 -20.53
CA GLY A 464 15.43 5.90 -20.95
C GLY A 464 14.42 5.96 -19.80
N LEU A 465 14.77 5.44 -18.61
CA LEU A 465 13.94 5.53 -17.42
C LEU A 465 13.65 6.99 -17.05
N PHE A 466 14.67 7.85 -17.06
CA PHE A 466 14.47 9.28 -16.76
C PHE A 466 13.67 10.01 -17.85
N ILE A 467 13.83 9.65 -19.13
CA ILE A 467 13.03 10.23 -20.22
C ILE A 467 11.55 9.89 -20.03
N SER A 468 11.21 8.69 -19.58
CA SER A 468 9.82 8.33 -19.30
C SER A 468 9.18 9.20 -18.21
N SER A 469 9.99 9.72 -17.28
CA SER A 469 9.53 10.63 -16.24
C SER A 469 9.11 12.01 -16.77
N ALA A 470 9.55 12.39 -17.98
CA ALA A 470 9.07 13.59 -18.65
C ALA A 470 7.58 13.51 -19.02
N LEU A 471 6.99 12.32 -19.07
CA LEU A 471 5.54 12.15 -19.26
C LEU A 471 4.73 12.50 -18.00
N VAL A 472 5.32 12.47 -16.82
CA VAL A 472 4.62 12.67 -15.54
C VAL A 472 3.84 13.99 -15.49
N PRO A 473 4.43 15.17 -15.81
CA PRO A 473 3.69 16.44 -15.78
C PRO A 473 2.55 16.49 -16.80
N ILE A 474 2.70 15.84 -17.95
CA ILE A 474 1.68 15.78 -19.00
C ILE A 474 0.49 14.94 -18.50
N ILE A 475 0.75 13.73 -18.02
CA ILE A 475 -0.28 12.82 -17.53
C ILE A 475 -0.95 13.38 -16.27
N TYR A 476 -0.20 14.06 -15.39
CA TYR A 476 -0.78 14.73 -14.22
C TYR A 476 -1.74 15.85 -14.62
N LYS A 477 -1.39 16.65 -15.61
CA LYS A 477 -2.29 17.70 -16.15
C LYS A 477 -3.58 17.10 -16.70
N TRP A 478 -3.49 16.00 -17.44
CA TRP A 478 -4.66 15.29 -17.98
C TRP A 478 -5.50 14.66 -16.84
N ALA A 479 -4.86 14.03 -15.86
CA ALA A 479 -5.54 13.48 -14.69
C ALA A 479 -6.34 14.54 -13.93
N LYS A 480 -5.76 15.73 -13.74
CA LYS A 480 -6.43 16.84 -13.07
C LYS A 480 -7.63 17.35 -13.88
N GLN A 481 -7.48 17.47 -15.20
CA GLN A 481 -8.57 17.91 -16.09
C GLN A 481 -9.73 16.89 -16.12
N ASP A 482 -9.42 15.60 -16.22
CA ASP A 482 -10.44 14.56 -16.28
C ASP A 482 -11.12 14.39 -14.92
N LEU A 483 -10.38 14.51 -13.81
CA LEU A 483 -10.97 14.50 -12.47
C LEU A 483 -11.96 15.66 -12.27
N ALA A 484 -11.60 16.87 -12.74
CA ALA A 484 -12.51 18.02 -12.66
C ALA A 484 -13.81 17.78 -13.44
N LYS A 485 -13.74 17.24 -14.66
CA LYS A 485 -14.93 16.86 -15.45
C LYS A 485 -15.80 15.81 -14.75
N ILE A 486 -15.15 14.81 -14.12
CA ILE A 486 -15.84 13.76 -13.39
C ILE A 486 -16.56 14.33 -12.16
N GLN A 487 -15.90 15.26 -11.44
CA GLN A 487 -16.50 15.95 -10.29
C GLN A 487 -17.69 16.83 -10.69
N GLU A 488 -17.60 17.54 -11.81
CA GLU A 488 -18.72 18.29 -12.38
C GLU A 488 -19.92 17.38 -12.75
N ALA A 489 -19.63 16.12 -13.14
CA ALA A 489 -20.65 15.11 -13.42
C ALA A 489 -21.13 14.33 -12.17
N GLY A 490 -20.70 14.73 -10.95
CA GLY A 490 -21.08 14.10 -9.67
C GLY A 490 -20.26 12.86 -9.31
N GLY A 491 -19.21 12.51 -10.07
CA GLY A 491 -18.32 11.41 -9.74
C GLY A 491 -17.19 11.84 -8.80
N THR A 492 -16.57 10.89 -8.12
CA THR A 492 -15.53 11.17 -7.10
C THR A 492 -14.16 10.64 -7.43
N ARG A 493 -14.02 9.73 -8.41
CA ARG A 493 -12.77 8.98 -8.66
C ARG A 493 -12.42 8.90 -10.14
N LEU A 494 -11.11 8.94 -10.45
CA LEU A 494 -10.60 8.63 -11.78
C LEU A 494 -10.77 7.12 -12.08
N PRO A 495 -11.18 6.76 -13.31
CA PRO A 495 -11.24 5.35 -13.71
C PRO A 495 -9.82 4.75 -13.76
N PRO A 496 -9.64 3.47 -13.37
CA PRO A 496 -8.34 2.79 -13.42
C PRO A 496 -7.71 2.82 -14.82
N GLU A 497 -8.50 2.83 -15.87
CA GLU A 497 -8.07 2.89 -17.27
C GLU A 497 -7.24 4.14 -17.59
N PHE A 498 -7.38 5.20 -16.83
CA PHE A 498 -6.54 6.40 -16.95
C PHE A 498 -5.04 6.07 -16.78
N ARG A 499 -4.70 5.06 -15.96
CA ARG A 499 -3.31 4.65 -15.73
C ARG A 499 -2.62 4.06 -16.96
N LEU A 500 -3.39 3.65 -17.98
CA LEU A 500 -2.85 3.03 -19.20
C LEU A 500 -2.16 4.04 -20.12
N TRP A 501 -2.35 5.35 -19.93
CA TRP A 501 -1.75 6.39 -20.76
C TRP A 501 -0.22 6.31 -20.82
N TYR A 502 0.47 5.98 -19.72
CA TYR A 502 1.94 5.80 -19.74
C TYR A 502 2.38 4.77 -20.79
N SER A 503 1.69 3.64 -20.87
CA SER A 503 2.02 2.58 -21.82
C SER A 503 1.57 2.93 -23.25
N MET A 504 0.41 3.59 -23.40
CA MET A 504 -0.17 3.95 -24.70
C MET A 504 0.63 5.07 -25.40
N LEU A 505 1.27 5.98 -24.67
CA LEU A 505 2.12 7.06 -25.22
C LEU A 505 3.46 6.56 -25.75
N GLY A 506 3.49 5.34 -26.28
CA GLY A 506 4.65 4.78 -26.96
C GLY A 506 5.42 3.76 -26.12
N GLY A 507 5.14 3.64 -24.82
CA GLY A 507 5.84 2.68 -23.96
C GLY A 507 5.75 1.24 -24.46
N SER A 508 4.56 0.79 -24.89
CA SER A 508 4.36 -0.56 -25.44
C SER A 508 5.10 -0.80 -26.74
N PHE A 509 5.16 0.17 -27.64
CA PHE A 509 5.85 0.05 -28.94
C PHE A 509 7.36 0.18 -28.79
N ALA A 510 7.83 0.96 -27.83
CA ALA A 510 9.26 1.21 -27.64
C ALA A 510 10.04 -0.07 -27.34
N ILE A 511 9.41 -1.02 -26.60
CA ILE A 511 10.06 -2.30 -26.22
C ILE A 511 10.42 -3.15 -27.44
N PRO A 512 9.48 -3.60 -28.29
CA PRO A 512 9.84 -4.42 -29.44
C PRO A 512 10.72 -3.68 -30.45
N ILE A 513 10.46 -2.39 -30.69
CA ILE A 513 11.30 -1.57 -31.60
C ILE A 513 12.75 -1.56 -31.11
N SER A 514 12.97 -1.31 -29.82
CA SER A 514 14.31 -1.25 -29.23
C SER A 514 15.06 -2.58 -29.34
N ILE A 515 14.36 -3.69 -29.09
CA ILE A 515 14.98 -5.02 -29.10
C ILE A 515 15.32 -5.46 -30.53
N PHE A 516 14.42 -5.27 -31.50
CA PHE A 516 14.74 -5.50 -32.91
C PHE A 516 15.90 -4.62 -33.37
N TRP A 517 15.85 -3.33 -33.06
CA TRP A 517 16.91 -2.40 -33.39
C TRP A 517 18.25 -2.85 -32.83
N MET A 518 18.33 -3.15 -31.53
CA MET A 518 19.54 -3.65 -30.89
C MET A 518 20.02 -4.96 -31.49
N GLY A 519 19.15 -5.94 -31.71
CA GLY A 519 19.51 -7.27 -32.20
C GLY A 519 20.14 -7.26 -33.60
N TRP A 520 19.69 -6.37 -34.46
CA TRP A 520 20.17 -6.30 -35.85
C TRP A 520 21.28 -5.26 -36.10
N THR A 521 21.50 -4.33 -35.12
CA THR A 521 22.60 -3.34 -35.21
C THR A 521 23.78 -3.68 -34.30
N ALA A 522 23.70 -4.70 -33.45
CA ALA A 522 24.81 -5.20 -32.68
C ALA A 522 25.76 -6.00 -33.59
N ARG A 523 26.62 -5.28 -34.37
CA ARG A 523 27.60 -5.83 -35.29
C ARG A 523 28.85 -4.98 -35.27
N PRO A 524 30.06 -5.55 -35.52
CA PRO A 524 31.32 -4.81 -35.50
C PRO A 524 31.41 -3.71 -36.53
N ASP A 525 30.67 -3.85 -37.67
CA ASP A 525 30.61 -2.89 -38.77
C ASP A 525 29.69 -1.68 -38.50
N ILE A 526 28.87 -1.74 -37.48
CA ILE A 526 27.95 -0.66 -37.09
C ILE A 526 28.47 0.02 -35.82
N SER A 527 28.31 1.35 -35.77
CA SER A 527 28.75 2.12 -34.61
C SER A 527 28.05 1.67 -33.30
N ILE A 528 28.83 1.56 -32.24
CA ILE A 528 28.36 1.22 -30.87
C ILE A 528 27.21 2.11 -30.35
N TRP A 529 27.12 3.36 -30.90
CA TRP A 529 26.04 4.28 -30.52
C TRP A 529 24.65 3.81 -30.95
N SER A 530 24.56 2.94 -31.99
CA SER A 530 23.28 2.41 -32.45
C SER A 530 22.62 1.48 -31.42
N PRO A 531 23.26 0.41 -30.93
CA PRO A 531 22.67 -0.41 -29.84
C PRO A 531 22.51 0.36 -28.53
N LEU A 532 23.37 1.37 -28.24
CA LEU A 532 23.19 2.23 -27.07
C LEU A 532 21.92 3.11 -27.20
N ALA A 533 21.65 3.69 -28.37
CA ALA A 533 20.41 4.43 -28.59
C ALA A 533 19.18 3.52 -28.46
N ALA A 534 19.24 2.28 -28.97
CA ALA A 534 18.18 1.31 -28.78
C ALA A 534 17.92 1.00 -27.29
N SER A 535 18.99 0.94 -26.45
CA SER A 535 18.86 0.77 -24.98
C SER A 535 18.05 1.88 -24.32
N VAL A 536 18.16 3.13 -24.80
CA VAL A 536 17.37 4.26 -24.28
C VAL A 536 15.87 4.05 -24.53
N PHE A 537 15.50 3.60 -25.74
CA PHE A 537 14.11 3.28 -26.06
C PHE A 537 13.57 2.13 -25.20
N PHE A 538 14.41 1.12 -24.93
CA PHE A 538 14.04 0.04 -24.03
C PHE A 538 13.75 0.55 -22.61
N GLY A 539 14.66 1.38 -22.05
CA GLY A 539 14.48 1.96 -20.73
C GLY A 539 13.19 2.80 -20.61
N TYR A 540 12.89 3.60 -21.65
CA TYR A 540 11.63 4.33 -21.73
C TYR A 540 10.40 3.39 -21.67
N GLY A 541 10.39 2.35 -22.50
CA GLY A 541 9.28 1.42 -22.60
C GLY A 541 9.02 0.63 -21.31
N ILE A 542 10.09 0.08 -20.71
CA ILE A 542 9.98 -0.78 -19.52
C ILE A 542 9.37 -0.03 -18.33
N LEU A 543 9.78 1.22 -18.08
CA LEU A 543 9.26 2.00 -16.97
C LEU A 543 7.80 2.41 -17.21
N CYS A 544 7.46 2.84 -18.43
CA CYS A 544 6.09 3.18 -18.79
C CYS A 544 5.12 2.01 -18.56
N VAL A 545 5.50 0.80 -18.98
CA VAL A 545 4.67 -0.39 -18.82
C VAL A 545 4.58 -0.81 -17.34
N PHE A 546 5.68 -0.73 -16.61
CA PHE A 546 5.68 -1.05 -15.18
C PHE A 546 4.74 -0.12 -14.36
N ILE A 547 4.87 1.20 -14.56
CA ILE A 547 4.00 2.19 -13.90
C ILE A 547 2.54 1.91 -14.24
N THR A 548 2.25 1.66 -15.52
CA THR A 548 0.90 1.31 -16.00
C THR A 548 0.34 0.12 -15.27
N CYS A 549 1.04 -1.02 -15.30
CA CYS A 549 0.53 -2.28 -14.73
C CYS A 549 0.32 -2.18 -13.23
N TYR A 550 1.27 -1.60 -12.50
CA TYR A 550 1.18 -1.48 -11.04
C TYR A 550 0.05 -0.56 -10.60
N GLN A 551 -0.02 0.65 -11.17
CA GLN A 551 -1.05 1.61 -10.79
C GLN A 551 -2.45 1.15 -11.22
N TYR A 552 -2.58 0.52 -12.40
CA TYR A 552 -3.85 -0.05 -12.84
C TYR A 552 -4.37 -1.11 -11.86
N ILE A 553 -3.49 -2.02 -11.40
CA ILE A 553 -3.87 -3.07 -10.44
C ILE A 553 -4.24 -2.47 -9.08
N ILE A 554 -3.48 -1.48 -8.59
CA ILE A 554 -3.78 -0.82 -7.33
C ILE A 554 -5.17 -0.17 -7.37
N ASP A 555 -5.50 0.53 -8.45
CA ASP A 555 -6.77 1.24 -8.58
C ASP A 555 -7.95 0.29 -8.95
N ALA A 556 -7.69 -0.81 -9.69
CA ALA A 556 -8.73 -1.76 -10.10
C ALA A 556 -9.12 -2.75 -9.01
N TYR A 557 -8.20 -3.10 -8.10
CA TYR A 557 -8.43 -4.14 -7.09
C TYR A 557 -8.39 -3.65 -5.65
N GLU A 558 -8.13 -2.38 -5.39
CA GLU A 558 -8.08 -1.73 -4.06
C GLU A 558 -7.79 -2.67 -2.87
N GLN A 559 -8.82 -3.33 -2.32
CA GLN A 559 -8.72 -4.23 -1.16
C GLN A 559 -7.89 -5.50 -1.44
N TYR A 560 -7.76 -5.92 -2.69
CA TYR A 560 -7.03 -7.10 -3.13
C TYR A 560 -5.71 -6.77 -3.82
N ALA A 561 -5.38 -5.47 -3.96
CA ALA A 561 -4.21 -5.00 -4.70
C ALA A 561 -2.89 -5.64 -4.20
N ALA A 562 -2.69 -5.75 -2.90
CA ALA A 562 -1.50 -6.37 -2.31
C ALA A 562 -1.35 -7.85 -2.74
N SER A 563 -2.45 -8.63 -2.73
CA SER A 563 -2.43 -10.03 -3.15
C SER A 563 -2.23 -10.18 -4.66
N ALA A 564 -2.83 -9.29 -5.47
CA ALA A 564 -2.66 -9.27 -6.92
C ALA A 564 -1.21 -8.91 -7.30
N LEU A 565 -0.63 -7.89 -6.67
CA LEU A 565 0.77 -7.51 -6.90
C LEU A 565 1.75 -8.59 -6.42
N ALA A 566 1.46 -9.30 -5.34
CA ALA A 566 2.28 -10.40 -4.86
C ALA A 566 2.32 -11.56 -5.87
N SER A 567 1.18 -11.94 -6.47
CA SER A 567 1.12 -13.00 -7.50
C SER A 567 1.91 -12.62 -8.75
N ILE A 568 1.75 -11.42 -9.24
CA ILE A 568 2.48 -10.91 -10.40
C ILE A 568 3.98 -10.87 -10.12
N THR A 569 4.36 -10.45 -8.91
CA THR A 569 5.75 -10.41 -8.48
C THR A 569 6.36 -11.80 -8.43
N LEU A 570 5.66 -12.78 -7.87
CA LEU A 570 6.11 -14.18 -7.86
C LEU A 570 6.37 -14.71 -9.27
N ILE A 571 5.37 -14.61 -10.15
CA ILE A 571 5.44 -15.18 -11.51
C ILE A 571 6.60 -14.56 -12.30
N ARG A 572 6.71 -13.23 -12.32
CA ARG A 572 7.73 -12.55 -13.12
C ARG A 572 9.15 -12.79 -12.60
N TYR A 573 9.34 -12.87 -11.27
CA TYR A 573 10.68 -13.07 -10.71
C TYR A 573 11.12 -14.54 -10.82
N VAL A 574 10.22 -15.51 -10.71
CA VAL A 574 10.53 -16.92 -10.99
C VAL A 574 10.91 -17.11 -12.46
N ALA A 575 10.15 -16.51 -13.38
CA ALA A 575 10.46 -16.58 -14.81
C ALA A 575 11.77 -15.84 -15.15
N ALA A 576 12.01 -14.65 -14.57
CA ALA A 576 13.25 -13.93 -14.74
C ALA A 576 14.45 -14.70 -14.20
N GLY A 577 14.31 -15.30 -13.00
CA GLY A 577 15.36 -16.15 -12.41
C GLY A 577 15.67 -17.40 -13.22
N ALA A 578 14.68 -18.02 -13.86
CA ALA A 578 14.91 -19.10 -14.81
C ALA A 578 15.66 -18.61 -16.06
N MET A 579 15.34 -17.41 -16.55
CA MET A 579 15.98 -16.84 -17.75
C MET A 579 17.41 -16.39 -17.53
N THR A 580 17.84 -16.03 -16.33
CA THR A 580 19.27 -15.78 -16.06
C THR A 580 20.12 -17.02 -16.22
N ILE A 581 19.56 -18.22 -15.96
CA ILE A 581 20.22 -19.51 -16.16
C ILE A 581 20.23 -19.89 -17.64
N VAL A 582 19.11 -19.69 -18.33
CA VAL A 582 18.93 -20.05 -19.75
C VAL A 582 19.58 -19.03 -20.69
N GLY A 583 19.77 -17.78 -20.24
CA GLY A 583 20.31 -16.68 -21.05
C GLY A 583 21.68 -16.99 -21.65
N ILE A 584 22.60 -17.51 -20.85
CA ILE A 584 23.96 -17.86 -21.29
C ILE A 584 23.94 -18.86 -22.47
N PRO A 585 23.35 -20.06 -22.35
CA PRO A 585 23.26 -20.98 -23.49
C PRO A 585 22.43 -20.44 -24.64
N PHE A 586 21.45 -19.55 -24.38
CA PHE A 586 20.63 -18.94 -25.42
C PHE A 586 21.46 -18.03 -26.34
N TYR A 587 22.31 -17.15 -25.76
CA TYR A 587 23.22 -16.32 -26.56
C TYR A 587 24.35 -17.12 -27.21
N LYS A 588 24.92 -18.12 -26.50
CA LYS A 588 26.02 -18.94 -27.04
C LYS A 588 25.60 -19.76 -28.26
N ASN A 589 24.39 -20.36 -28.23
CA ASN A 589 23.95 -21.29 -29.28
C ASN A 589 23.24 -20.59 -30.45
N MET A 590 22.48 -19.51 -30.19
CA MET A 590 21.66 -18.86 -31.22
C MET A 590 22.24 -17.53 -31.70
N GLY A 591 23.17 -16.96 -30.94
CA GLY A 591 23.70 -15.64 -31.21
C GLY A 591 22.76 -14.49 -30.83
N VAL A 592 23.30 -13.28 -30.82
CA VAL A 592 22.60 -12.06 -30.35
C VAL A 592 21.37 -11.74 -31.19
N ALA A 593 21.49 -11.75 -32.53
CA ALA A 593 20.41 -11.32 -33.43
C ALA A 593 19.16 -12.18 -33.29
N TYR A 594 19.31 -13.51 -33.30
CA TYR A 594 18.15 -14.43 -33.20
C TYR A 594 17.55 -14.45 -31.80
N THR A 595 18.40 -14.42 -30.75
CA THR A 595 17.93 -14.32 -29.35
C THR A 595 17.05 -13.10 -29.14
N LEU A 596 17.53 -11.91 -29.55
CA LEU A 596 16.78 -10.67 -29.42
C LEU A 596 15.54 -10.63 -30.33
N THR A 597 15.61 -11.26 -31.52
CA THR A 597 14.44 -11.35 -32.42
C THR A 597 13.30 -12.14 -31.78
N ILE A 598 13.59 -13.28 -31.12
CA ILE A 598 12.58 -14.09 -30.43
C ILE A 598 11.93 -13.27 -29.29
N LEU A 599 12.75 -12.59 -28.48
CA LEU A 599 12.25 -11.76 -27.39
C LEU A 599 11.44 -10.56 -27.91
N ALA A 600 11.84 -9.96 -29.03
CA ALA A 600 11.10 -8.89 -29.68
C ALA A 600 9.74 -9.37 -30.22
N CYS A 601 9.69 -10.53 -30.89
CA CYS A 601 8.44 -11.11 -31.36
C CYS A 601 7.48 -11.40 -30.18
N LEU A 602 8.01 -11.93 -29.07
CA LEU A 602 7.22 -12.17 -27.87
C LEU A 602 6.67 -10.86 -27.30
N SER A 603 7.46 -9.80 -27.27
CA SER A 603 7.00 -8.48 -26.79
C SER A 603 5.99 -7.83 -27.75
N CYS A 604 6.06 -8.06 -29.07
CA CYS A 604 5.07 -7.59 -30.04
C CYS A 604 3.66 -8.10 -29.74
N LEU A 605 3.53 -9.35 -29.30
CA LEU A 605 2.23 -9.93 -28.94
C LEU A 605 1.54 -9.20 -27.79
N LEU A 606 2.30 -8.50 -26.97
CA LEU A 606 1.80 -7.79 -25.80
C LEU A 606 1.54 -6.29 -26.04
N VAL A 607 1.97 -5.75 -27.16
CA VAL A 607 1.72 -4.33 -27.54
C VAL A 607 0.22 -3.96 -27.50
N PRO A 608 -0.73 -4.79 -27.96
CA PRO A 608 -2.14 -4.46 -27.94
C PRO A 608 -2.76 -4.39 -26.55
N VAL A 609 -2.13 -5.01 -25.54
CA VAL A 609 -2.72 -5.20 -24.19
C VAL A 609 -3.22 -3.90 -23.56
N PRO A 610 -2.45 -2.79 -23.46
CA PRO A 610 -2.94 -1.55 -22.89
C PRO A 610 -4.11 -0.94 -23.65
N PHE A 611 -4.12 -1.05 -24.98
CA PHE A 611 -5.20 -0.52 -25.84
C PHE A 611 -6.50 -1.31 -25.66
N VAL A 612 -6.40 -2.64 -25.54
CA VAL A 612 -7.54 -3.53 -25.26
C VAL A 612 -8.12 -3.20 -23.88
N PHE A 613 -7.29 -3.04 -22.86
CA PHE A 613 -7.76 -2.66 -21.53
C PHE A 613 -8.32 -1.24 -21.48
N TYR A 614 -7.78 -0.30 -22.23
CA TYR A 614 -8.36 1.04 -22.31
C TYR A 614 -9.78 1.03 -22.89
N LYS A 615 -10.01 0.24 -23.95
CA LYS A 615 -11.31 0.15 -24.61
C LYS A 615 -12.32 -0.75 -23.88
N TYR A 616 -11.88 -1.91 -23.43
CA TYR A 616 -12.73 -2.97 -22.86
C TYR A 616 -12.58 -3.16 -21.35
N GLY A 617 -11.71 -2.40 -20.69
CA GLY A 617 -11.43 -2.48 -19.25
C GLY A 617 -12.68 -2.43 -18.38
N PRO A 618 -13.58 -1.43 -18.54
CA PRO A 618 -14.81 -1.34 -17.77
C PRO A 618 -15.69 -2.59 -17.92
N TRP A 619 -15.82 -3.14 -19.15
CA TRP A 619 -16.57 -4.36 -19.41
C TRP A 619 -15.92 -5.60 -18.78
N ILE A 620 -14.58 -5.73 -18.84
CA ILE A 620 -13.86 -6.84 -18.24
C ILE A 620 -14.01 -6.78 -16.71
N ARG A 621 -13.87 -5.58 -16.10
CA ARG A 621 -14.03 -5.37 -14.65
C ARG A 621 -15.46 -5.64 -14.18
N SER A 622 -16.49 -5.35 -14.99
CA SER A 622 -17.87 -5.65 -14.63
C SER A 622 -18.15 -7.15 -14.47
N LYS A 623 -17.36 -8.00 -15.17
CA LYS A 623 -17.43 -9.47 -15.07
C LYS A 623 -16.49 -10.02 -13.97
N SER A 624 -15.56 -9.24 -13.47
CA SER A 624 -14.66 -9.63 -12.39
C SER A 624 -15.41 -9.74 -11.07
N LYS A 625 -15.03 -10.74 -10.27
CA LYS A 625 -15.56 -10.95 -8.92
C LYS A 625 -14.89 -10.05 -7.88
N TYR A 626 -13.63 -9.65 -8.13
CA TYR A 626 -12.77 -8.99 -7.16
C TYR A 626 -12.41 -7.55 -7.53
N ALA A 627 -12.61 -7.15 -8.79
CA ALA A 627 -12.33 -5.79 -9.23
C ALA A 627 -13.43 -4.81 -8.79
N VAL A 628 -13.04 -3.56 -8.59
CA VAL A 628 -13.97 -2.46 -8.30
C VAL A 628 -14.90 -2.25 -9.50
N LYS A 629 -16.19 -2.37 -9.28
CA LYS A 629 -17.20 -2.11 -10.31
C LYS A 629 -17.34 -0.60 -10.48
N SER A 630 -17.30 -0.14 -11.73
CA SER A 630 -17.68 1.25 -12.04
C SER A 630 -19.18 1.40 -11.82
N ASN A 631 -19.56 2.24 -10.87
CA ASN A 631 -20.96 2.71 -10.79
C ASN A 631 -21.25 3.64 -11.96
#